data_a761cabaa203483ae7a5801313f983dd
#
_entry.id   a761cabaa203483ae7a5801313f983dd
#
_cell.length_a   1.000
_cell.length_b   1.000
_cell.length_c   1.000
_cell.angle_alpha   90.00
_cell.angle_beta   90.00
_cell.angle_gamma   90.00
#
_symmetry.space_group_name_H-M   'P 1'
#
loop_
_entity.id
_entity.type
_entity.pdbx_description
1 polymer ?
#
loop_
_entity_poly.entity_id
_entity_poly.type
_entity_poly.pdbx_seq_one_letter_code
_entity_poly.pdbx_strand_id
1 'polypeptide(L)'
;MTMFGDNVQDLIVRICLLTIFTQNSAAVNSETVCDMNSLEFGKRLEGHAFQVLLEVSVEQCCKHCSSRPRCSSINYQRRFKLCELNDNATMDGQSLELVEDSEYVFANVQVSMSLIIK
;
A
#
# COMPACT_ATOMS: atom_id res chain seq x y z
N MET A 1 5.12 11.29 52.98
CA MET A 1 6.30 10.87 52.20
C MET A 1 5.95 10.01 51.02
N THR A 2 5.02 9.12 51.20
CA THR A 2 4.59 8.25 50.08
C THR A 2 3.85 8.94 48.98
N MET A 3 3.32 10.12 49.21
CA MET A 3 2.58 10.88 48.21
C MET A 3 3.44 11.36 47.04
N PHE A 4 4.71 11.65 47.28
CA PHE A 4 5.59 12.13 46.22
C PHE A 4 5.93 11.07 45.21
N GLY A 5 6.13 9.81 45.67
CA GLY A 5 6.41 8.71 44.76
C GLY A 5 5.23 8.41 43.84
N ASP A 6 4.03 8.46 44.39
CA ASP A 6 2.84 8.17 43.61
C ASP A 6 2.60 9.24 42.53
N ASN A 7 2.84 10.49 42.82
CA ASN A 7 2.68 11.57 41.87
C ASN A 7 3.66 11.48 40.72
N VAL A 8 4.90 11.09 40.99
CA VAL A 8 5.93 10.97 39.97
C VAL A 8 5.61 9.78 39.03
N GLN A 9 5.18 8.68 39.60
CA GLN A 9 4.82 7.52 38.78
C GLN A 9 3.62 7.81 37.90
N ASP A 10 2.61 8.49 38.42
CA ASP A 10 1.46 8.87 37.65
C ASP A 10 1.83 9.79 36.49
N LEU A 11 2.75 10.72 36.69
CA LEU A 11 3.22 11.62 35.66
C LEU A 11 3.97 10.85 34.58
N ILE A 12 4.81 9.89 34.96
CA ILE A 12 5.56 9.08 34.00
C ILE A 12 4.60 8.25 33.15
N VAL A 13 3.58 7.64 33.74
CA VAL A 13 2.59 6.86 33.01
C VAL A 13 1.86 7.74 32.00
N ARG A 14 1.49 8.94 32.39
CA ARG A 14 0.83 9.87 31.48
C ARG A 14 1.71 10.28 30.29
N ILE A 15 2.98 10.53 30.55
CA ILE A 15 3.92 10.86 29.48
C ILE A 15 4.09 9.69 28.53
N CYS A 16 4.20 8.47 29.05
CA CYS A 16 4.31 7.28 28.21
C CYS A 16 3.07 7.08 27.35
N LEU A 17 1.88 7.29 27.89
CA LEU A 17 0.64 7.16 27.15
C LEU A 17 0.55 8.19 26.04
N LEU A 18 0.94 9.43 26.30
CA LEU A 18 0.95 10.48 25.30
C LEU A 18 1.93 10.17 24.17
N THR A 19 3.10 9.65 24.52
CA THR A 19 4.10 9.28 23.53
C THR A 19 3.59 8.16 22.61
N ILE A 20 2.97 7.14 23.18
CA ILE A 20 2.38 6.04 22.41
C ILE A 20 1.29 6.56 21.48
N PHE A 21 0.45 7.45 21.98
CA PHE A 21 -0.63 8.03 21.19
C PHE A 21 -0.09 8.84 20.02
N THR A 22 0.97 9.61 20.23
CA THR A 22 1.60 10.39 19.18
C THR A 22 2.20 9.50 18.10
N GLN A 23 2.83 8.40 18.48
CA GLN A 23 3.38 7.44 17.52
C GLN A 23 2.30 6.82 16.66
N ASN A 24 1.16 6.47 17.25
CA ASN A 24 0.04 5.93 16.51
C ASN A 24 -0.53 6.94 15.52
N SER A 25 -0.58 8.19 15.88
CA SER A 25 -1.02 9.25 14.98
C SER A 25 -0.08 9.41 13.79
N ALA A 26 1.22 9.30 14.01
CA ALA A 26 2.19 9.38 12.93
C ALA A 26 2.06 8.21 11.97
N ALA A 27 1.71 7.01 12.47
CA ALA A 27 1.52 5.84 11.64
C ALA A 27 0.28 5.95 10.74
N VAL A 28 -0.73 6.69 11.15
CA VAL A 28 -1.96 6.85 10.37
C VAL A 28 -1.73 7.69 9.11
N ASN A 29 -0.67 8.48 9.08
CA ASN A 29 -0.36 9.32 7.93
C ASN A 29 0.36 8.59 6.82
N SER A 30 0.60 7.28 6.95
CA SER A 30 1.17 6.51 5.86
C SER A 30 0.16 6.46 4.72
N GLU A 31 0.58 6.94 3.57
CA GLU A 31 -0.28 7.13 2.42
C GLU A 31 -0.82 5.82 1.86
N THR A 32 -2.10 5.79 1.57
CA THR A 32 -2.64 4.75 0.72
C THR A 32 -2.34 5.11 -0.72
N VAL A 33 -1.67 4.24 -1.39
CA VAL A 33 -1.10 4.53 -2.69
C VAL A 33 -2.00 4.10 -3.83
N CYS A 34 -2.96 3.22 -3.56
CA CYS A 34 -3.94 2.83 -4.57
C CYS A 34 -5.18 3.70 -4.45
N ASP A 35 -5.49 4.37 -5.53
CA ASP A 35 -6.77 5.04 -5.65
C ASP A 35 -7.83 3.99 -5.95
N MET A 36 -8.63 3.68 -4.96
CA MET A 36 -9.67 2.66 -5.10
C MET A 36 -10.74 3.06 -6.12
N ASN A 37 -10.81 4.34 -6.48
CA ASN A 37 -11.73 4.81 -7.49
C ASN A 37 -11.22 4.60 -8.91
N SER A 38 -9.93 4.32 -9.07
CA SER A 38 -9.32 4.10 -10.38
C SER A 38 -9.17 2.63 -10.74
N LEU A 39 -9.76 1.73 -9.97
CA LEU A 39 -9.73 0.30 -10.26
C LEU A 39 -10.50 -0.01 -11.53
N GLU A 40 -9.90 -0.77 -12.41
CA GLU A 40 -10.55 -1.22 -13.63
C GLU A 40 -10.94 -2.68 -13.48
N PHE A 41 -12.23 -2.90 -13.24
CA PHE A 41 -12.77 -4.24 -13.03
C PHE A 41 -12.86 -4.98 -14.36
N GLY A 42 -12.51 -6.27 -14.34
CA GLY A 42 -12.59 -7.11 -15.52
C GLY A 42 -11.45 -6.88 -16.51
N LYS A 43 -10.36 -6.31 -16.06
CA LYS A 43 -9.18 -6.03 -16.87
C LYS A 43 -7.93 -6.59 -16.22
N ARG A 44 -6.98 -6.97 -17.07
CA ARG A 44 -5.70 -7.52 -16.64
C ARG A 44 -4.59 -7.11 -17.60
N LEU A 45 -3.43 -6.79 -17.07
CA LEU A 45 -2.23 -6.56 -17.87
C LEU A 45 -1.44 -7.87 -17.93
N GLU A 46 -1.36 -8.48 -19.09
CA GLU A 46 -0.63 -9.73 -19.24
C GLU A 46 0.84 -9.51 -19.58
N GLY A 47 1.68 -10.43 -19.12
CA GLY A 47 3.08 -10.46 -19.52
C GLY A 47 4.01 -9.52 -18.81
N HIS A 48 3.55 -8.80 -17.79
CA HIS A 48 4.38 -7.82 -17.09
C HIS A 48 4.56 -8.11 -15.61
N ALA A 49 3.97 -9.19 -15.11
CA ALA A 49 4.12 -9.56 -13.71
C ALA A 49 5.52 -10.06 -13.42
N PHE A 50 6.17 -9.46 -12.45
CA PHE A 50 7.49 -9.91 -12.00
C PHE A 50 7.43 -10.58 -10.63
N GLN A 51 6.32 -10.48 -9.94
CA GLN A 51 6.12 -11.12 -8.64
C GLN A 51 4.64 -11.39 -8.43
N VAL A 52 4.35 -12.53 -7.81
CA VAL A 52 2.99 -12.94 -7.47
C VAL A 52 2.92 -13.17 -5.97
N LEU A 53 1.92 -12.58 -5.33
CA LEU A 53 1.67 -12.75 -3.91
C LEU A 53 0.35 -13.45 -3.72
N LEU A 54 0.30 -14.38 -2.78
CA LEU A 54 -0.88 -15.19 -2.51
C LEU A 54 -1.52 -14.78 -1.18
N GLU A 55 -2.84 -14.92 -1.12
CA GLU A 55 -3.61 -14.70 0.10
C GLU A 55 -3.44 -13.29 0.68
N VAL A 56 -3.46 -12.29 -0.19
CA VAL A 56 -3.41 -10.89 0.22
C VAL A 56 -4.68 -10.19 -0.22
N SER A 57 -5.05 -9.14 0.50
CA SER A 57 -6.15 -8.28 0.08
C SER A 57 -5.71 -7.34 -1.04
N VAL A 58 -6.66 -6.69 -1.70
CA VAL A 58 -6.31 -5.72 -2.73
C VAL A 58 -5.52 -4.54 -2.14
N GLU A 59 -5.85 -4.12 -0.93
CA GLU A 59 -5.12 -3.05 -0.25
C GLU A 59 -3.69 -3.46 0.05
N GLN A 60 -3.50 -4.69 0.50
CA GLN A 60 -2.15 -5.23 0.74
C GLN A 60 -1.37 -5.35 -0.57
N CYS A 61 -2.04 -5.78 -1.63
CA CYS A 61 -1.44 -5.86 -2.96
C CYS A 61 -0.91 -4.49 -3.39
N CYS A 62 -1.71 -3.44 -3.21
CA CYS A 62 -1.31 -2.08 -3.52
C CYS A 62 -0.12 -1.62 -2.69
N LYS A 63 -0.13 -1.92 -1.40
CA LYS A 63 0.99 -1.56 -0.52
C LYS A 63 2.28 -2.25 -0.91
N HIS A 64 2.21 -3.51 -1.28
CA HIS A 64 3.38 -4.24 -1.74
C HIS A 64 3.94 -3.61 -3.02
N CYS A 65 3.07 -3.24 -3.94
CA CYS A 65 3.49 -2.57 -5.17
C CYS A 65 4.15 -1.23 -4.87
N SER A 66 3.55 -0.42 -4.00
CA SER A 66 4.08 0.90 -3.69
C SER A 66 5.43 0.86 -3.00
N SER A 67 5.75 -0.24 -2.33
CA SER A 67 7.04 -0.40 -1.63
C SER A 67 8.16 -0.89 -2.54
N ARG A 68 7.84 -1.24 -3.78
CA ARG A 68 8.83 -1.76 -4.74
C ARG A 68 8.98 -0.80 -5.90
N PRO A 69 10.18 -0.23 -6.10
CA PRO A 69 10.39 0.74 -7.20
C PRO A 69 10.09 0.18 -8.57
N ARG A 70 10.22 -1.13 -8.74
CA ARG A 70 9.96 -1.80 -10.01
C ARG A 70 8.48 -1.87 -10.34
N CYS A 71 7.62 -1.86 -9.32
CA CYS A 71 6.19 -2.08 -9.50
C CYS A 71 5.49 -0.80 -9.91
N SER A 72 4.73 -0.85 -11.00
CA SER A 72 3.96 0.31 -11.49
C SER A 72 2.46 0.06 -11.52
N SER A 73 2.05 -1.20 -11.50
CA SER A 73 0.62 -1.54 -11.49
C SER A 73 0.42 -2.92 -10.93
N ILE A 74 -0.83 -3.25 -10.66
CA ILE A 74 -1.20 -4.55 -10.13
C ILE A 74 -2.32 -5.16 -10.95
N ASN A 75 -2.32 -6.49 -11.01
CA ASN A 75 -3.50 -7.27 -11.36
C ASN A 75 -3.91 -8.04 -10.11
N TYR A 76 -5.15 -7.87 -9.69
CA TYR A 76 -5.63 -8.55 -8.49
C TYR A 76 -6.76 -9.50 -8.86
N GLN A 77 -6.55 -10.80 -8.59
CA GLN A 77 -7.58 -11.81 -8.80
C GLN A 77 -8.38 -11.98 -7.52
N ARG A 78 -9.62 -11.54 -7.54
CA ARG A 78 -10.46 -11.47 -6.34
C ARG A 78 -10.79 -12.85 -5.77
N ARG A 79 -11.02 -13.83 -6.65
CA ARG A 79 -11.47 -15.15 -6.22
C ARG A 79 -10.45 -15.86 -5.35
N PHE A 80 -9.17 -15.81 -5.74
CA PHE A 80 -8.11 -16.50 -5.03
C PHE A 80 -7.23 -15.56 -4.22
N LYS A 81 -7.57 -14.29 -4.16
CA LYS A 81 -6.77 -13.28 -3.46
C LYS A 81 -5.32 -13.28 -3.91
N LEU A 82 -5.14 -13.34 -5.22
CA LEU A 82 -3.84 -13.41 -5.85
C LEU A 82 -3.47 -12.03 -6.39
N CYS A 83 -2.26 -11.59 -6.07
CA CYS A 83 -1.76 -10.27 -6.43
C CYS A 83 -0.59 -10.43 -7.39
N GLU A 84 -0.71 -9.88 -8.59
CA GLU A 84 0.38 -9.79 -9.54
C GLU A 84 0.95 -8.38 -9.51
N LEU A 85 2.25 -8.27 -9.27
CA LEU A 85 2.94 -6.98 -9.31
C LEU A 85 3.56 -6.83 -10.70
N ASN A 86 3.18 -5.77 -11.41
CA ASN A 86 3.60 -5.54 -12.77
C ASN A 86 4.67 -4.46 -12.84
N ASP A 87 5.67 -4.68 -13.69
CA ASP A 87 6.67 -3.66 -13.94
C ASP A 87 6.17 -2.67 -14.99
N ASN A 88 6.95 -1.60 -15.17
CA ASN A 88 6.60 -0.57 -16.13
C ASN A 88 7.04 -1.00 -17.53
N ALA A 89 6.08 -1.33 -18.38
CA ALA A 89 6.35 -1.82 -19.74
C ALA A 89 6.30 -0.73 -20.79
N THR A 90 6.21 0.54 -20.41
CA THR A 90 6.08 1.63 -21.37
C THR A 90 7.42 2.23 -21.80
N MET A 91 8.51 1.46 -21.70
CA MET A 91 9.83 1.98 -22.05
C MET A 91 9.94 2.42 -23.51
N ASP A 92 9.11 1.87 -24.38
CA ASP A 92 9.12 2.21 -25.81
C ASP A 92 8.04 3.22 -26.18
N GLY A 93 7.39 3.85 -25.21
CA GLY A 93 6.32 4.79 -25.47
C GLY A 93 5.02 4.17 -25.93
N GLN A 94 4.92 2.84 -25.90
CA GLN A 94 3.69 2.14 -26.25
C GLN A 94 2.75 2.11 -25.06
N SER A 95 1.47 2.32 -25.32
CA SER A 95 0.47 2.19 -24.27
C SER A 95 0.32 0.72 -23.89
N LEU A 96 0.08 0.48 -22.61
CA LEU A 96 -0.18 -0.86 -22.10
C LEU A 96 -1.54 -1.33 -22.59
N GLU A 97 -1.59 -2.52 -23.13
CA GLU A 97 -2.85 -3.12 -23.56
C GLU A 97 -3.39 -4.02 -22.45
N LEU A 98 -4.54 -3.64 -21.94
CA LEU A 98 -5.25 -4.46 -20.98
C LEU A 98 -6.16 -5.42 -21.71
N VAL A 99 -6.15 -6.68 -21.30
CA VAL A 99 -7.05 -7.69 -21.84
C VAL A 99 -8.25 -7.83 -20.92
N GLU A 100 -9.36 -8.28 -21.48
CA GLU A 100 -10.54 -8.54 -20.69
C GLU A 100 -10.39 -9.84 -19.93
N ASP A 101 -10.57 -9.78 -18.62
CA ASP A 101 -10.54 -10.93 -17.74
C ASP A 101 -11.43 -10.66 -16.54
N SER A 102 -12.60 -11.27 -16.51
CA SER A 102 -13.64 -10.95 -15.53
C SER A 102 -13.24 -11.25 -14.08
N GLU A 103 -12.23 -12.07 -13.87
CA GLU A 103 -11.79 -12.40 -12.51
C GLU A 103 -10.79 -11.40 -11.94
N TYR A 104 -10.28 -10.50 -12.77
CA TYR A 104 -9.22 -9.59 -12.37
C TYR A 104 -9.68 -8.15 -12.22
N VAL A 105 -8.91 -7.44 -11.43
CA VAL A 105 -9.02 -5.98 -11.30
C VAL A 105 -7.63 -5.42 -11.55
N PHE A 106 -7.55 -4.45 -12.43
CA PHE A 106 -6.28 -3.76 -12.71
C PHE A 106 -6.26 -2.41 -12.02
N ALA A 107 -5.10 -2.02 -11.51
CA ALA A 107 -4.92 -0.69 -10.94
C ALA A 107 -3.50 -0.18 -11.19
N ASN A 108 -3.39 1.06 -11.62
CA ASN A 108 -2.12 1.75 -11.62
C ASN A 108 -1.78 2.13 -10.19
N VAL A 109 -0.53 1.95 -9.81
CA VAL A 109 -0.04 2.30 -8.49
C VAL A 109 1.00 3.38 -8.68
N GLN A 110 0.69 4.56 -8.17
CA GLN A 110 1.61 5.69 -8.27
C GLN A 110 2.35 5.85 -6.97
N VAL A 111 3.66 5.89 -7.05
CA VAL A 111 4.47 6.26 -5.90
C VAL A 111 4.26 7.76 -5.69
N SER A 112 3.98 8.15 -4.47
CA SER A 112 3.80 9.56 -4.15
C SER A 112 5.10 10.31 -4.45
N MET A 113 5.05 11.19 -5.44
CA MET A 113 6.21 11.98 -5.81
C MET A 113 6.68 12.90 -4.68
N SER A 114 5.78 13.23 -3.78
CA SER A 114 6.14 14.06 -2.64
C SER A 114 7.15 13.38 -1.70
N LEU A 115 7.20 12.07 -1.68
CA LEU A 115 8.18 11.33 -0.89
C LEU A 115 9.57 11.37 -1.53
N ILE A 116 9.63 11.52 -2.84
CA ILE A 116 10.90 11.52 -3.57
C ILE A 116 11.56 12.90 -3.48
N ILE A 117 10.77 13.94 -3.46
CA ILE A 117 11.27 15.33 -3.44
C ILE A 117 11.87 15.69 -2.09
N LYS A 118 11.41 15.04 -1.06
CA LYS A 118 11.95 15.29 0.27
C LYS A 118 13.20 14.47 0.53
#